data_9eb26d5e1424fd0b72fd3e76bc12d7bd
#
_entry.id   9eb26d5e1424fd0b72fd3e76bc12d7bd
#
_cell.length_a   1.000
_cell.length_b   1.000
_cell.length_c   1.000
_cell.angle_alpha   90.00
_cell.angle_beta   90.00
_cell.angle_gamma   90.00
#
_symmetry.space_group_name_H-M   'P 1'
#
loop_
_entity.id
_entity.type
_entity.pdbx_description
1 polymer ?
#
loop_
_entity_poly.entity_id
_entity_poly.type
_entity_poly.pdbx_seq_one_letter_code
_entity_poly.pdbx_strand_id
1 'polypeptide(L)'
;MELRKESVQMLQIKSRAASQVTFDTDYNVPDAKPDVGRLIQNKGDVSMDEVRLSEGKAFISGNLNVDILYVGEENQKVSSLGAKLPFDETLNLEGIASGDKMCLKWEIEDLSVHMIHSRKLNIKAIVTFYAVVDEMAGIQLPVEISEEGISVKRKKVRLMSLMVHKKDTMRIKDEVTLVSNKPNIEQLLWYTIDVRGMDLRPEDNVVKARGELSVFVLYSGEDEENPLQWAEYVLPFNTEVECTGCMGEMIPNIGFSVMHQSIEVKPDSDGEERVMSVDTVLELDMKLYREEEHDLILDVYSPLKECIPQGKEMCLESLLVRNDSKCRVSDRIELKESQGKILQICHSQGRVKVEKTKIVENGIQADGIVFMKILYITGNDEMPFYSVDGMIPFSHIIEANGINEDSIFFLQADLEQLSTSMIDSNEIEVKAVISLNVLVLQCENRMIISKVEERPLDMEKIQAMPGITVYVMKNGDSMWDIAKRFYTTVEEICELNELEEDRVVSGMPLLLVKKVEG
;
A
#
# COMPACT_ATOMS: atom_id res chain seq x y z
N MET A 1 -19.49 32.40 22.27
CA MET A 1 -20.32 31.24 21.83
C MET A 1 -19.52 29.98 21.94
N GLU A 2 -20.04 28.95 22.62
CA GLU A 2 -19.36 27.68 22.84
C GLU A 2 -19.81 26.65 21.77
N LEU A 3 -18.84 26.02 21.11
CA LEU A 3 -19.04 24.99 20.10
C LEU A 3 -18.66 23.63 20.70
N ARG A 4 -19.63 22.70 20.77
CA ARG A 4 -19.32 21.30 21.00
C ARG A 4 -18.74 20.71 19.71
N LYS A 5 -17.61 20.03 19.85
CA LYS A 5 -16.88 19.46 18.72
C LYS A 5 -16.71 17.96 18.89
N GLU A 6 -16.75 17.23 17.79
CA GLU A 6 -16.38 15.84 17.68
C GLU A 6 -15.04 15.72 16.94
N SER A 7 -14.20 14.78 17.38
CA SER A 7 -12.90 14.56 16.78
C SER A 7 -12.97 13.40 15.79
N VAL A 8 -12.64 13.67 14.53
CA VAL A 8 -12.45 12.65 13.50
C VAL A 8 -10.95 12.51 13.26
N GLN A 9 -10.44 11.30 13.35
CA GLN A 9 -9.03 11.01 13.11
C GLN A 9 -8.81 10.71 11.64
N MET A 10 -7.90 11.44 11.01
CA MET A 10 -7.53 11.25 9.60
C MET A 10 -6.04 10.99 9.49
N LEU A 11 -5.64 10.29 8.44
CA LEU A 11 -4.24 10.09 8.13
C LEU A 11 -3.73 11.31 7.36
N GLN A 12 -2.71 11.97 7.88
CA GLN A 12 -2.05 13.07 7.21
C GLN A 12 -0.59 12.72 6.91
N ILE A 13 -0.17 12.90 5.65
CA ILE A 13 1.23 12.75 5.30
C ILE A 13 1.98 13.99 5.79
N LYS A 14 2.89 13.80 6.75
CA LYS A 14 3.74 14.84 7.30
C LYS A 14 4.92 15.13 6.39
N SER A 15 5.57 14.08 5.89
CA SER A 15 6.71 14.21 4.98
C SER A 15 6.89 12.95 4.15
N ARG A 16 7.49 13.10 2.98
CA ARG A 16 7.90 11.98 2.12
C ARG A 16 9.21 12.30 1.40
N ALA A 17 10.03 11.28 1.25
CA ALA A 17 11.27 11.37 0.49
C ALA A 17 11.55 10.06 -0.24
N ALA A 18 12.32 10.15 -1.31
CA ALA A 18 12.91 8.99 -1.97
C ALA A 18 14.40 9.26 -2.16
N SER A 19 15.20 8.20 -2.02
CA SER A 19 16.62 8.23 -2.32
C SER A 19 17.03 6.97 -3.04
N GLN A 20 18.08 7.06 -3.86
CA GLN A 20 18.58 5.95 -4.67
C GLN A 20 20.05 5.69 -4.35
N VAL A 21 20.34 4.46 -3.99
CA VAL A 21 21.72 3.97 -3.76
C VAL A 21 22.15 3.13 -4.96
N THR A 22 23.29 3.45 -5.50
CA THR A 22 23.91 2.72 -6.61
C THR A 22 25.10 1.94 -6.10
N PHE A 23 25.14 0.65 -6.41
CA PHE A 23 26.27 -0.23 -6.16
C PHE A 23 27.00 -0.52 -7.48
N ASP A 24 28.31 -0.43 -7.46
CA ASP A 24 29.21 -0.91 -8.52
C ASP A 24 30.47 -1.44 -7.83
N THR A 25 30.44 -2.70 -7.45
CA THR A 25 31.43 -3.27 -6.54
C THR A 25 32.01 -4.55 -7.11
N ASP A 26 33.33 -4.65 -7.07
CA ASP A 26 34.04 -5.88 -7.39
C ASP A 26 34.01 -6.83 -6.18
N TYR A 27 33.61 -8.06 -6.41
CA TYR A 27 33.52 -9.12 -5.40
C TYR A 27 34.47 -10.26 -5.72
N ASN A 28 35.34 -10.59 -4.79
CA ASN A 28 36.26 -11.71 -4.93
C ASN A 28 35.59 -13.01 -4.46
N VAL A 29 35.63 -14.04 -5.28
CA VAL A 29 35.12 -15.37 -4.94
C VAL A 29 35.95 -15.94 -3.79
N PRO A 30 35.33 -16.35 -2.66
CA PRO A 30 36.06 -16.91 -1.52
C PRO A 30 36.85 -18.18 -1.90
N ASP A 31 38.03 -18.39 -1.31
CA ASP A 31 38.91 -19.53 -1.63
C ASP A 31 38.24 -20.90 -1.40
N ALA A 32 37.28 -20.98 -0.48
CA ALA A 32 36.51 -22.19 -0.21
C ALA A 32 35.49 -22.54 -1.30
N LYS A 33 35.24 -21.64 -2.25
CA LYS A 33 34.30 -21.84 -3.35
C LYS A 33 35.05 -22.14 -4.65
N PRO A 34 34.50 -23.01 -5.53
CA PRO A 34 35.05 -23.27 -6.86
C PRO A 34 35.09 -22.02 -7.73
N ASP A 35 36.04 -21.98 -8.66
CA ASP A 35 36.16 -20.93 -9.64
C ASP A 35 34.87 -20.83 -10.49
N VAL A 36 34.44 -19.62 -10.77
CA VAL A 36 33.21 -19.37 -11.55
C VAL A 36 33.48 -19.62 -13.03
N GLY A 37 32.84 -20.62 -13.60
CA GLY A 37 32.82 -20.85 -15.04
C GLY A 37 31.71 -20.10 -15.76
N ARG A 38 30.50 -20.16 -15.21
CA ARG A 38 29.32 -19.49 -15.81
C ARG A 38 28.28 -19.17 -14.76
N LEU A 39 27.74 -17.96 -14.82
CA LEU A 39 26.61 -17.54 -13.99
C LEU A 39 25.31 -18.16 -14.52
N ILE A 40 24.46 -18.66 -13.61
CA ILE A 40 23.11 -19.18 -13.92
C ILE A 40 22.09 -18.09 -13.63
N GLN A 41 22.03 -17.65 -12.37
CA GLN A 41 21.12 -16.59 -11.93
C GLN A 41 21.63 -15.89 -10.68
N ASN A 42 21.02 -14.74 -10.39
CA ASN A 42 21.24 -13.99 -9.17
C ASN A 42 19.92 -13.51 -8.58
N LYS A 43 19.89 -13.22 -7.29
CA LYS A 43 18.81 -12.50 -6.61
C LYS A 43 19.40 -11.53 -5.61
N GLY A 44 18.71 -10.45 -5.34
CA GLY A 44 19.05 -9.48 -4.31
C GLY A 44 17.97 -9.42 -3.24
N ASP A 45 18.40 -9.20 -2.01
CA ASP A 45 17.55 -8.90 -0.88
C ASP A 45 18.18 -7.80 -0.02
N VAL A 46 17.37 -6.87 0.47
CA VAL A 46 17.83 -5.77 1.31
C VAL A 46 17.52 -6.07 2.76
N SER A 47 18.55 -6.15 3.58
CA SER A 47 18.40 -6.25 5.04
C SER A 47 18.76 -4.92 5.69
N MET A 48 17.86 -4.42 6.55
CA MET A 48 18.06 -3.19 7.31
C MET A 48 18.72 -3.52 8.65
N ASP A 49 19.82 -2.83 8.97
CA ASP A 49 20.49 -2.97 10.26
C ASP A 49 20.01 -1.90 11.24
N GLU A 50 19.88 -0.64 10.78
CA GLU A 50 19.40 0.47 11.62
C GLU A 50 18.51 1.43 10.81
N VAL A 51 17.44 1.89 11.45
CA VAL A 51 16.59 2.99 10.97
C VAL A 51 16.42 3.99 12.10
N ARG A 52 16.97 5.20 11.95
CA ARG A 52 16.95 6.24 12.97
C ARG A 52 16.41 7.56 12.43
N LEU A 53 15.40 8.10 13.10
CA LEU A 53 14.86 9.44 12.84
C LEU A 53 15.55 10.50 13.66
N SER A 54 15.75 11.65 13.06
CA SER A 54 16.23 12.88 13.68
C SER A 54 15.44 14.07 13.13
N GLU A 55 15.64 15.27 13.65
CA GLU A 55 14.96 16.46 13.11
C GLU A 55 15.28 16.64 11.62
N GLY A 56 14.24 16.57 10.78
CA GLY A 56 14.32 16.78 9.35
C GLY A 56 15.01 15.69 8.53
N LYS A 57 15.44 14.56 9.15
CA LYS A 57 16.21 13.51 8.46
C LYS A 57 15.92 12.11 8.99
N ALA A 58 16.02 11.13 8.11
CA ALA A 58 16.10 9.72 8.47
C ALA A 58 17.46 9.15 8.02
N PHE A 59 18.12 8.44 8.92
CA PHE A 59 19.35 7.69 8.64
C PHE A 59 18.97 6.22 8.54
N ILE A 60 19.37 5.58 7.45
CA ILE A 60 19.16 4.15 7.21
C ILE A 60 20.49 3.50 6.88
N SER A 61 20.73 2.35 7.47
CA SER A 61 21.90 1.53 7.13
C SER A 61 21.50 0.07 7.05
N GLY A 62 22.25 -0.68 6.24
CA GLY A 62 21.94 -2.07 6.00
C GLY A 62 22.86 -2.69 4.96
N ASN A 63 22.40 -3.81 4.40
CA ASN A 63 23.14 -4.54 3.40
C ASN A 63 22.23 -4.93 2.23
N LEU A 64 22.74 -4.80 1.02
CA LEU A 64 22.22 -5.52 -0.13
C LEU A 64 22.90 -6.89 -0.16
N ASN A 65 22.14 -7.94 0.17
CA ASN A 65 22.58 -9.33 0.05
C ASN A 65 22.32 -9.79 -1.38
N VAL A 66 23.35 -10.31 -2.04
CA VAL A 66 23.25 -10.82 -3.41
C VAL A 66 23.64 -12.28 -3.42
N ASP A 67 22.65 -13.14 -3.69
CA ASP A 67 22.89 -14.57 -3.90
C ASP A 67 23.14 -14.84 -5.38
N ILE A 68 24.13 -15.67 -5.69
CA ILE A 68 24.57 -15.99 -7.04
C ILE A 68 24.65 -17.49 -7.18
N LEU A 69 23.95 -18.05 -8.16
CA LEU A 69 24.03 -19.43 -8.59
C LEU A 69 24.86 -19.54 -9.85
N TYR A 70 25.85 -20.43 -9.86
CA TYR A 70 26.80 -20.55 -10.94
C TYR A 70 27.27 -22.00 -11.17
N VAL A 71 27.86 -22.26 -12.32
CA VAL A 71 28.59 -23.51 -12.63
C VAL A 71 30.06 -23.28 -12.42
N GLY A 72 30.71 -24.18 -11.70
CA GLY A 72 32.16 -24.16 -11.49
C GLY A 72 32.94 -24.43 -12.76
N GLU A 73 34.08 -23.74 -12.96
CA GLU A 73 34.89 -23.83 -14.18
C GLU A 73 35.48 -25.23 -14.40
N GLU A 74 36.11 -25.81 -13.35
CA GLU A 74 36.82 -27.10 -13.48
C GLU A 74 35.89 -28.28 -13.22
N ASN A 75 35.03 -28.20 -12.21
CA ASN A 75 34.22 -29.34 -11.75
C ASN A 75 32.88 -29.46 -12.43
N GLN A 76 32.47 -28.45 -13.21
CA GLN A 76 31.17 -28.35 -13.90
C GLN A 76 29.94 -28.53 -12.96
N LYS A 77 30.15 -28.44 -11.63
CA LYS A 77 29.10 -28.55 -10.63
C LYS A 77 28.44 -27.21 -10.39
N VAL A 78 27.13 -27.26 -10.12
CA VAL A 78 26.36 -26.08 -9.69
C VAL A 78 26.75 -25.73 -8.26
N SER A 79 27.05 -24.49 -8.03
CA SER A 79 27.48 -23.94 -6.75
C SER A 79 26.81 -22.59 -6.49
N SER A 80 26.82 -22.17 -5.23
CA SER A 80 26.27 -20.88 -4.84
C SER A 80 27.25 -20.06 -4.02
N LEU A 81 27.15 -18.75 -4.12
CA LEU A 81 27.85 -17.81 -3.25
C LEU A 81 26.96 -16.62 -2.91
N GLY A 82 27.19 -16.01 -1.75
CA GLY A 82 26.49 -14.82 -1.30
C GLY A 82 27.47 -13.67 -1.09
N ALA A 83 27.11 -12.49 -1.60
CA ALA A 83 27.83 -11.25 -1.37
C ALA A 83 27.00 -10.31 -0.50
N LYS A 84 27.65 -9.57 0.41
CA LYS A 84 27.01 -8.53 1.22
C LYS A 84 27.61 -7.19 0.86
N LEU A 85 26.78 -6.26 0.42
CA LEU A 85 27.16 -4.93 0.01
C LEU A 85 26.55 -3.92 1.00
N PRO A 86 27.33 -3.36 1.93
CA PRO A 86 26.81 -2.44 2.93
C PRO A 86 26.42 -1.11 2.29
N PHE A 87 25.42 -0.45 2.88
CA PHE A 87 25.02 0.92 2.54
C PHE A 87 24.67 1.72 3.78
N ASP A 88 24.93 3.02 3.67
CA ASP A 88 24.48 4.06 4.62
C ASP A 88 23.86 5.17 3.79
N GLU A 89 22.61 5.54 4.10
CA GLU A 89 21.89 6.55 3.34
C GLU A 89 21.13 7.52 4.26
N THR A 90 20.98 8.76 3.80
CA THR A 90 20.26 9.80 4.54
C THR A 90 19.14 10.38 3.70
N LEU A 91 17.90 10.22 4.17
CA LEU A 91 16.73 10.82 3.55
C LEU A 91 16.38 12.15 4.24
N ASN A 92 16.19 13.20 3.46
CA ASN A 92 15.74 14.49 3.96
C ASN A 92 14.21 14.49 4.03
N LEU A 93 13.67 14.67 5.24
CA LEU A 93 12.24 14.61 5.54
C LEU A 93 11.87 15.86 6.34
N GLU A 94 11.42 16.90 5.67
CA GLU A 94 11.11 18.17 6.31
C GLU A 94 9.99 18.05 7.34
N GLY A 95 10.12 18.72 8.47
CA GLY A 95 9.09 18.81 9.51
C GLY A 95 8.95 17.58 10.40
N ILE A 96 9.79 16.54 10.26
CA ILE A 96 9.75 15.37 11.15
C ILE A 96 10.53 15.58 12.44
N ALA A 97 10.13 14.84 13.48
CA ALA A 97 10.81 14.75 14.76
C ALA A 97 11.28 13.30 15.04
N SER A 98 12.16 13.14 16.02
CA SER A 98 12.71 11.81 16.37
C SER A 98 11.68 10.80 16.88
N GLY A 99 10.51 11.27 17.34
CA GLY A 99 9.41 10.44 17.84
C GLY A 99 8.38 10.03 16.77
N ASP A 100 8.52 10.54 15.55
CA ASP A 100 7.58 10.21 14.48
C ASP A 100 7.75 8.75 14.02
N LYS A 101 6.71 8.21 13.39
CA LYS A 101 6.73 6.87 12.81
C LYS A 101 6.93 6.96 11.30
N MET A 102 7.94 6.29 10.79
CA MET A 102 8.24 6.25 9.36
C MET A 102 7.86 4.88 8.77
N CYS A 103 7.23 4.92 7.61
CA CYS A 103 7.11 3.77 6.73
C CYS A 103 8.25 3.83 5.72
N LEU A 104 9.13 2.83 5.74
CA LEU A 104 10.23 2.68 4.79
C LEU A 104 9.93 1.49 3.88
N LYS A 105 9.96 1.73 2.58
CA LYS A 105 9.89 0.71 1.54
C LYS A 105 11.09 0.84 0.64
N TRP A 106 11.49 -0.24 0.03
CA TRP A 106 12.58 -0.25 -0.95
C TRP A 106 12.26 -1.11 -2.14
N GLU A 107 12.91 -0.80 -3.22
CA GLU A 107 12.82 -1.55 -4.47
C GLU A 107 14.21 -1.70 -5.07
N ILE A 108 14.57 -2.94 -5.44
CA ILE A 108 15.73 -3.21 -6.27
C ILE A 108 15.31 -2.99 -7.72
N GLU A 109 15.67 -1.82 -8.27
CA GLU A 109 15.32 -1.41 -9.64
C GLU A 109 16.07 -2.24 -10.67
N ASP A 110 17.36 -2.45 -10.42
CA ASP A 110 18.26 -3.23 -11.27
C ASP A 110 19.25 -4.01 -10.40
N LEU A 111 19.57 -5.21 -10.83
CA LEU A 111 20.64 -6.04 -10.27
C LEU A 111 21.27 -6.88 -11.36
N SER A 112 22.52 -6.64 -11.63
CA SER A 112 23.32 -7.40 -12.59
C SER A 112 24.63 -7.86 -11.99
N VAL A 113 25.03 -9.08 -12.34
CA VAL A 113 26.31 -9.68 -11.93
C VAL A 113 27.06 -10.08 -13.20
N HIS A 114 28.28 -9.59 -13.32
CA HIS A 114 29.14 -9.87 -14.46
C HIS A 114 30.45 -10.52 -14.00
N MET A 115 30.90 -11.54 -14.70
CA MET A 115 32.19 -12.18 -14.45
C MET A 115 33.28 -11.34 -15.10
N ILE A 116 34.27 -10.87 -14.28
CA ILE A 116 35.51 -10.25 -14.76
C ILE A 116 36.50 -11.36 -15.13
N HIS A 117 36.68 -12.30 -14.22
CA HIS A 117 37.39 -13.57 -14.41
C HIS A 117 36.90 -14.59 -13.37
N SER A 118 37.33 -15.84 -13.43
CA SER A 118 36.78 -16.95 -12.63
C SER A 118 36.80 -16.74 -11.10
N ARG A 119 37.67 -15.85 -10.59
CA ARG A 119 37.77 -15.51 -9.15
C ARG A 119 37.25 -14.12 -8.81
N LYS A 120 36.69 -13.37 -9.79
CA LYS A 120 36.25 -12.00 -9.56
C LYS A 120 35.01 -11.66 -10.33
N LEU A 121 34.00 -11.19 -9.62
CA LEU A 121 32.73 -10.75 -10.14
C LEU A 121 32.56 -9.25 -9.94
N ASN A 122 31.84 -8.58 -10.84
CA ASN A 122 31.36 -7.21 -10.66
C ASN A 122 29.87 -7.26 -10.42
N ILE A 123 29.41 -6.64 -9.32
CA ILE A 123 28.01 -6.57 -8.92
C ILE A 123 27.56 -5.12 -9.07
N LYS A 124 26.56 -4.90 -9.93
CA LYS A 124 25.91 -3.61 -10.09
C LYS A 124 24.47 -3.71 -9.65
N ALA A 125 24.04 -2.76 -8.83
CA ALA A 125 22.65 -2.68 -8.41
C ALA A 125 22.21 -1.23 -8.21
N ILE A 126 20.91 -1.02 -8.35
CA ILE A 126 20.24 0.24 -8.04
C ILE A 126 19.12 -0.10 -7.08
N VAL A 127 19.16 0.49 -5.89
CA VAL A 127 18.13 0.32 -4.86
C VAL A 127 17.53 1.68 -4.54
N THR A 128 16.20 1.79 -4.69
CA THR A 128 15.46 3.00 -4.35
C THR A 128 14.74 2.80 -3.02
N PHE A 129 14.93 3.73 -2.10
CA PHE A 129 14.27 3.79 -0.80
C PHE A 129 13.18 4.85 -0.81
N TYR A 130 11.99 4.50 -0.36
CA TYR A 130 10.83 5.39 -0.23
C TYR A 130 10.47 5.51 1.24
N ALA A 131 10.59 6.71 1.78
CA ALA A 131 10.22 7.02 3.16
C ALA A 131 8.96 7.88 3.18
N VAL A 132 7.99 7.49 3.98
CA VAL A 132 6.77 8.27 4.26
C VAL A 132 6.61 8.35 5.76
N VAL A 133 6.45 9.57 6.25
CA VAL A 133 6.08 9.83 7.64
C VAL A 133 4.65 10.32 7.64
N ASP A 134 3.78 9.55 8.24
CA ASP A 134 2.37 9.87 8.41
C ASP A 134 2.03 10.03 9.90
N GLU A 135 1.01 10.85 10.17
CA GLU A 135 0.49 11.07 11.50
C GLU A 135 -1.04 11.01 11.53
N MET A 136 -1.58 10.64 12.67
CA MET A 136 -3.01 10.75 12.93
C MET A 136 -3.33 12.19 13.32
N ALA A 137 -4.01 12.91 12.45
CA ALA A 137 -4.46 14.28 12.70
C ALA A 137 -5.93 14.30 13.09
N GLY A 138 -6.23 14.84 14.27
CA GLY A 138 -7.62 15.01 14.74
C GLY A 138 -8.25 16.28 14.18
N ILE A 139 -9.25 16.13 13.30
CA ILE A 139 -10.08 17.24 12.84
C ILE A 139 -11.22 17.45 13.84
N GLN A 140 -11.39 18.68 14.31
CA GLN A 140 -12.46 19.05 15.25
C GLN A 140 -13.67 19.57 14.48
N LEU A 141 -14.71 18.75 14.37
CA LEU A 141 -15.95 19.08 13.68
C LEU A 141 -16.95 19.74 14.63
N PRO A 142 -17.47 20.94 14.35
CA PRO A 142 -18.52 21.56 15.14
C PRO A 142 -19.85 20.86 14.89
N VAL A 143 -20.44 20.28 15.93
CA VAL A 143 -21.69 19.50 15.86
C VAL A 143 -22.83 20.13 16.62
N GLU A 144 -22.55 20.94 17.63
CA GLU A 144 -23.60 21.54 18.47
C GLU A 144 -23.19 22.93 18.99
N ILE A 145 -24.20 23.78 19.14
CA ILE A 145 -24.09 25.11 19.75
C ILE A 145 -25.01 25.13 20.97
N SER A 146 -24.47 25.51 22.12
CA SER A 146 -25.18 25.50 23.41
C SER A 146 -25.87 26.82 23.74
N GLU A 147 -26.23 27.65 22.77
CA GLU A 147 -26.76 28.98 23.00
C GLU A 147 -28.12 29.16 22.32
N GLU A 148 -29.09 29.69 23.07
CA GLU A 148 -30.45 29.95 22.57
C GLU A 148 -30.50 31.14 21.60
N GLY A 149 -31.45 31.15 20.66
CA GLY A 149 -31.64 32.22 19.69
C GLY A 149 -30.62 32.22 18.55
N ILE A 150 -29.96 31.12 18.35
CA ILE A 150 -29.03 30.91 17.23
C ILE A 150 -29.63 29.93 16.23
N SER A 151 -29.75 30.37 14.99
CA SER A 151 -30.07 29.50 13.86
C SER A 151 -28.81 28.80 13.37
N VAL A 152 -28.91 27.48 13.13
CA VAL A 152 -27.78 26.61 12.77
C VAL A 152 -28.08 25.85 11.49
N LYS A 153 -27.28 26.05 10.46
CA LYS A 153 -27.35 25.26 9.20
C LYS A 153 -26.50 24.02 9.34
N ARG A 154 -27.11 22.85 9.26
CA ARG A 154 -26.45 21.56 9.43
C ARG A 154 -26.46 20.76 8.13
N LYS A 155 -25.50 19.88 7.99
CA LYS A 155 -25.45 18.85 6.94
C LYS A 155 -24.93 17.55 7.54
N LYS A 156 -25.65 16.47 7.33
CA LYS A 156 -25.16 15.13 7.60
C LYS A 156 -24.06 14.78 6.60
N VAL A 157 -22.92 14.39 7.12
CA VAL A 157 -21.75 13.96 6.33
C VAL A 157 -21.27 12.61 6.85
N ARG A 158 -20.89 11.72 5.94
CA ARG A 158 -20.24 10.47 6.30
C ARG A 158 -18.76 10.64 6.07
N LEU A 159 -17.96 10.35 7.09
CA LEU A 159 -16.51 10.55 7.05
C LEU A 159 -15.79 9.27 7.45
N MET A 160 -14.64 9.05 6.82
CA MET A 160 -13.73 7.98 7.17
C MET A 160 -12.87 8.41 8.36
N SER A 161 -13.02 7.70 9.48
CA SER A 161 -12.19 7.90 10.67
C SER A 161 -11.17 6.78 10.78
N LEU A 162 -9.89 7.13 10.91
CA LEU A 162 -8.82 6.18 11.16
C LEU A 162 -8.86 5.73 12.62
N MET A 163 -9.30 4.51 12.86
CA MET A 163 -9.47 3.96 14.21
C MET A 163 -8.21 3.29 14.74
N VAL A 164 -7.46 2.62 13.86
CA VAL A 164 -6.23 1.93 14.21
C VAL A 164 -5.16 2.26 13.18
N HIS A 165 -3.97 2.64 13.67
CA HIS A 165 -2.75 2.72 12.88
C HIS A 165 -1.63 2.03 13.65
N LYS A 166 -1.34 0.80 13.30
CA LYS A 166 -0.36 -0.06 13.99
C LYS A 166 0.52 -0.78 12.98
N LYS A 167 1.81 -0.86 13.26
CA LYS A 167 2.72 -1.80 12.64
C LYS A 167 3.01 -2.93 13.60
N ASP A 168 3.01 -4.15 13.08
CA ASP A 168 3.38 -5.34 13.84
C ASP A 168 4.02 -6.38 12.93
N THR A 169 4.69 -7.36 13.51
CA THR A 169 5.33 -8.44 12.77
C THR A 169 4.63 -9.76 13.04
N MET A 170 4.53 -10.57 12.00
CA MET A 170 4.12 -11.96 12.13
C MET A 170 5.22 -12.87 11.62
N ARG A 171 5.43 -13.99 12.31
CA ARG A 171 6.39 -15.03 11.94
C ARG A 171 5.66 -16.29 11.54
N ILE A 172 5.98 -16.78 10.37
CA ILE A 172 5.49 -18.06 9.84
C ILE A 172 6.66 -19.02 9.86
N LYS A 173 6.51 -20.09 10.62
CA LYS A 173 7.51 -21.14 10.73
C LYS A 173 6.86 -22.50 10.49
N ASP A 174 7.43 -23.26 9.56
CA ASP A 174 6.95 -24.59 9.20
C ASP A 174 8.12 -25.50 8.85
N GLU A 175 7.89 -26.79 8.87
CA GLU A 175 8.90 -27.79 8.55
C GLU A 175 8.40 -28.73 7.44
N VAL A 176 9.27 -28.96 6.47
CA VAL A 176 8.99 -29.82 5.31
C VAL A 176 10.02 -30.90 5.24
N THR A 177 9.58 -32.14 5.13
CA THR A 177 10.46 -33.30 4.93
C THR A 177 10.50 -33.67 3.46
N LEU A 178 11.69 -33.96 2.95
CA LEU A 178 11.87 -34.50 1.59
C LEU A 178 11.11 -35.82 1.43
N VAL A 179 10.48 -35.98 0.26
CA VAL A 179 9.85 -37.25 -0.11
C VAL A 179 10.90 -38.36 -0.19
N SER A 180 10.49 -39.59 0.17
CA SER A 180 11.41 -40.73 0.34
C SER A 180 12.24 -41.12 -0.91
N ASN A 181 11.78 -40.73 -2.11
CA ASN A 181 12.48 -41.00 -3.36
C ASN A 181 13.54 -39.96 -3.74
N LYS A 182 13.74 -38.93 -2.90
CA LYS A 182 14.79 -37.92 -3.08
C LYS A 182 15.99 -38.24 -2.17
N PRO A 183 17.23 -38.02 -2.64
CA PRO A 183 18.42 -38.19 -1.80
C PRO A 183 18.47 -37.14 -0.68
N ASN A 184 19.23 -37.44 0.37
CA ASN A 184 19.51 -36.52 1.47
C ASN A 184 20.18 -35.23 0.96
N ILE A 185 20.01 -34.13 1.69
CA ILE A 185 20.58 -32.84 1.36
C ILE A 185 22.03 -32.80 1.84
N GLU A 186 22.97 -32.72 0.92
CA GLU A 186 24.37 -32.45 1.23
C GLU A 186 24.58 -30.95 1.42
N GLN A 187 24.06 -30.14 0.48
CA GLN A 187 24.16 -28.69 0.52
C GLN A 187 22.96 -28.03 -0.14
N LEU A 188 22.33 -27.06 0.54
CA LEU A 188 21.34 -26.18 -0.04
C LEU A 188 22.06 -25.14 -0.92
N LEU A 189 21.74 -25.13 -2.22
CA LEU A 189 22.39 -24.26 -3.21
C LEU A 189 21.58 -22.99 -3.50
N TRP A 190 20.26 -23.15 -3.54
CA TRP A 190 19.34 -22.05 -3.85
C TRP A 190 17.97 -22.28 -3.25
N TYR A 191 17.31 -21.22 -2.83
CA TYR A 191 15.90 -21.29 -2.45
C TYR A 191 15.18 -19.99 -2.76
N THR A 192 13.88 -20.08 -2.94
CA THR A 192 12.95 -18.95 -2.97
C THR A 192 11.77 -19.24 -2.07
N ILE A 193 11.24 -18.21 -1.43
CA ILE A 193 10.02 -18.26 -0.65
C ILE A 193 9.15 -17.10 -1.10
N ASP A 194 8.05 -17.39 -1.77
CA ASP A 194 7.11 -16.38 -2.24
C ASP A 194 5.84 -16.43 -1.38
N VAL A 195 5.40 -15.29 -0.88
CA VAL A 195 4.10 -15.16 -0.21
C VAL A 195 3.04 -14.97 -1.27
N ARG A 196 2.03 -15.84 -1.30
CA ARG A 196 0.95 -15.82 -2.27
C ARG A 196 -0.41 -15.86 -1.63
N GLY A 197 -1.42 -15.29 -2.30
CA GLY A 197 -2.81 -15.34 -1.86
C GLY A 197 -3.05 -14.73 -0.48
N MET A 198 -2.31 -13.67 -0.11
CA MET A 198 -2.45 -13.00 1.18
C MET A 198 -3.86 -12.40 1.32
N ASP A 199 -4.58 -12.85 2.35
CA ASP A 199 -5.89 -12.35 2.75
C ASP A 199 -5.81 -11.85 4.20
N LEU A 200 -6.00 -10.55 4.39
CA LEU A 200 -5.89 -9.86 5.67
C LEU A 200 -7.25 -9.32 6.07
N ARG A 201 -7.86 -9.92 7.11
CA ARG A 201 -9.21 -9.57 7.57
C ARG A 201 -9.21 -9.09 8.99
N PRO A 202 -9.78 -7.89 9.26
CA PRO A 202 -10.01 -7.46 10.63
C PRO A 202 -11.10 -8.33 11.29
N GLU A 203 -10.86 -8.69 12.54
CA GLU A 203 -11.83 -9.28 13.47
C GLU A 203 -11.67 -8.60 14.83
N ASP A 204 -12.47 -8.98 15.83
CA ASP A 204 -12.44 -8.30 17.13
C ASP A 204 -11.09 -8.46 17.83
N ASN A 205 -10.34 -7.35 17.93
CA ASN A 205 -9.00 -7.23 18.50
C ASN A 205 -7.88 -8.01 17.82
N VAL A 206 -8.11 -8.57 16.64
CA VAL A 206 -7.11 -9.28 15.85
C VAL A 206 -7.25 -9.00 14.35
N VAL A 207 -6.17 -9.16 13.61
CA VAL A 207 -6.19 -9.27 12.16
C VAL A 207 -5.86 -10.72 11.81
N LYS A 208 -6.77 -11.40 11.14
CA LYS A 208 -6.51 -12.73 10.58
C LYS A 208 -5.74 -12.60 9.30
N ALA A 209 -4.61 -13.30 9.24
CA ALA A 209 -3.75 -13.39 8.08
C ALA A 209 -3.75 -14.82 7.54
N ARG A 210 -4.17 -14.99 6.29
CA ARG A 210 -4.17 -16.27 5.58
C ARG A 210 -3.41 -16.12 4.28
N GLY A 211 -2.77 -17.19 3.86
CA GLY A 211 -2.03 -17.22 2.61
C GLY A 211 -1.24 -18.49 2.47
N GLU A 212 -0.32 -18.49 1.53
CA GLU A 212 0.55 -19.61 1.23
C GLU A 212 1.99 -19.13 1.07
N LEU A 213 2.95 -19.92 1.57
CA LEU A 213 4.35 -19.79 1.20
C LEU A 213 4.63 -20.79 0.08
N SER A 214 4.95 -20.29 -1.11
CA SER A 214 5.46 -21.11 -2.21
C SER A 214 6.97 -21.23 -2.06
N VAL A 215 7.44 -22.39 -1.70
CA VAL A 215 8.85 -22.67 -1.40
C VAL A 215 9.46 -23.51 -2.51
N PHE A 216 10.53 -23.01 -3.09
CA PHE A 216 11.38 -23.78 -4.00
C PHE A 216 12.76 -23.94 -3.40
N VAL A 217 13.34 -25.12 -3.54
CA VAL A 217 14.70 -25.43 -3.12
C VAL A 217 15.45 -26.17 -4.22
N LEU A 218 16.71 -25.79 -4.42
CA LEU A 218 17.67 -26.48 -5.25
C LEU A 218 18.86 -26.88 -4.35
N TYR A 219 19.23 -28.15 -4.35
CA TYR A 219 20.25 -28.67 -3.45
C TYR A 219 21.13 -29.73 -4.12
N SER A 220 22.36 -29.93 -3.62
CA SER A 220 23.13 -31.11 -3.94
C SER A 220 22.71 -32.24 -3.02
N GLY A 221 22.44 -33.41 -3.61
CA GLY A 221 22.16 -34.63 -2.89
C GLY A 221 23.39 -35.50 -2.74
N GLU A 222 23.34 -36.45 -1.80
CA GLU A 222 24.42 -37.43 -1.57
C GLU A 222 24.56 -38.47 -2.71
N ASP A 223 23.64 -38.45 -3.69
CA ASP A 223 23.67 -39.36 -4.85
C ASP A 223 24.68 -38.87 -5.89
N GLU A 224 25.74 -39.65 -6.13
CA GLU A 224 26.80 -39.32 -7.10
C GLU A 224 26.31 -39.34 -8.55
N GLU A 225 25.28 -40.13 -8.91
CA GLU A 225 24.76 -40.22 -10.26
C GLU A 225 23.85 -39.05 -10.62
N ASN A 226 23.08 -38.55 -9.64
CA ASN A 226 22.17 -37.41 -9.80
C ASN A 226 22.35 -36.40 -8.64
N PRO A 227 23.49 -35.72 -8.59
CA PRO A 227 23.83 -34.90 -7.42
C PRO A 227 22.94 -33.68 -7.27
N LEU A 228 22.32 -33.19 -8.35
CA LEU A 228 21.53 -31.95 -8.32
C LEU A 228 20.04 -32.25 -8.30
N GLN A 229 19.37 -31.79 -7.26
CA GLN A 229 17.97 -32.05 -6.98
C GLN A 229 17.23 -30.74 -6.70
N TRP A 230 15.92 -30.73 -6.95
CA TRP A 230 15.03 -29.64 -6.56
C TRP A 230 13.70 -30.18 -6.02
N ALA A 231 13.02 -29.34 -5.26
CA ALA A 231 11.67 -29.61 -4.75
C ALA A 231 10.88 -28.30 -4.62
N GLU A 232 9.57 -28.43 -4.79
CA GLU A 232 8.63 -27.33 -4.57
C GLU A 232 7.59 -27.75 -3.55
N TYR A 233 7.23 -26.81 -2.67
CA TYR A 233 6.24 -27.00 -1.63
C TYR A 233 5.33 -25.79 -1.55
N VAL A 234 4.07 -26.03 -1.20
CA VAL A 234 3.11 -24.99 -0.86
C VAL A 234 2.73 -25.19 0.59
N LEU A 235 3.03 -24.19 1.43
CA LEU A 235 2.80 -24.23 2.87
C LEU A 235 1.69 -23.23 3.20
N PRO A 236 0.45 -23.67 3.39
CA PRO A 236 -0.63 -22.79 3.77
C PRO A 236 -0.44 -22.32 5.21
N PHE A 237 -0.69 -21.04 5.48
CA PHE A 237 -0.69 -20.50 6.83
C PHE A 237 -1.99 -19.81 7.16
N ASN A 238 -2.34 -19.83 8.44
CA ASN A 238 -3.46 -19.11 9.01
C ASN A 238 -3.05 -18.67 10.41
N THR A 239 -2.81 -17.39 10.59
CA THR A 239 -2.34 -16.82 11.86
C THR A 239 -3.14 -15.59 12.24
N GLU A 240 -3.05 -15.20 13.50
CA GLU A 240 -3.70 -14.01 14.04
C GLU A 240 -2.64 -13.04 14.55
N VAL A 241 -2.80 -11.76 14.21
CA VAL A 241 -1.95 -10.67 14.68
C VAL A 241 -2.78 -9.81 15.60
N GLU A 242 -2.31 -9.60 16.82
CA GLU A 242 -3.00 -8.76 17.81
C GLU A 242 -3.18 -7.34 17.29
N CYS A 243 -4.41 -6.85 17.34
CA CYS A 243 -4.78 -5.52 16.88
C CYS A 243 -5.84 -4.91 17.80
N THR A 244 -5.42 -4.44 18.96
CA THR A 244 -6.32 -3.88 19.98
C THR A 244 -7.17 -2.75 19.42
N GLY A 245 -8.50 -2.83 19.62
CA GLY A 245 -9.48 -1.88 19.10
C GLY A 245 -9.92 -2.15 17.66
N CYS A 246 -9.41 -3.19 17.01
CA CYS A 246 -9.91 -3.67 15.72
C CYS A 246 -11.30 -4.30 15.88
N MET A 247 -12.17 -4.11 14.88
CA MET A 247 -13.50 -4.71 14.78
C MET A 247 -13.71 -5.26 13.36
N GLY A 248 -14.48 -6.32 13.24
CA GLY A 248 -14.70 -7.00 11.96
C GLY A 248 -15.39 -6.16 10.88
N GLU A 249 -16.11 -5.11 11.28
CA GLU A 249 -16.79 -4.17 10.37
C GLU A 249 -15.89 -3.05 9.82
N MET A 250 -14.66 -2.92 10.34
CA MET A 250 -13.73 -1.88 9.90
C MET A 250 -13.23 -2.13 8.48
N ILE A 251 -12.97 -1.05 7.78
CA ILE A 251 -12.46 -1.05 6.40
C ILE A 251 -10.92 -1.12 6.47
N PRO A 252 -10.32 -2.25 6.04
CA PRO A 252 -8.88 -2.40 6.10
C PRO A 252 -8.16 -1.75 4.91
N ASN A 253 -7.05 -1.10 5.21
CA ASN A 253 -5.96 -0.80 4.30
C ASN A 253 -4.69 -1.33 4.95
N ILE A 254 -4.42 -2.61 4.74
CA ILE A 254 -3.32 -3.33 5.38
C ILE A 254 -2.32 -3.76 4.31
N GLY A 255 -1.11 -3.22 4.40
CA GLY A 255 0.02 -3.66 3.59
C GLY A 255 0.89 -4.66 4.34
N PHE A 256 1.64 -5.48 3.60
CA PHE A 256 2.68 -6.32 4.17
C PHE A 256 4.00 -6.17 3.41
N SER A 257 5.09 -6.47 4.10
CA SER A 257 6.43 -6.56 3.52
C SER A 257 7.20 -7.71 4.15
N VAL A 258 8.04 -8.35 3.34
CA VAL A 258 8.93 -9.42 3.80
C VAL A 258 10.13 -8.78 4.49
N MET A 259 10.35 -9.15 5.76
CA MET A 259 11.49 -8.65 6.55
C MET A 259 12.65 -9.63 6.59
N HIS A 260 12.33 -10.93 6.64
CA HIS A 260 13.32 -11.98 6.70
C HIS A 260 12.76 -13.28 6.15
N GLN A 261 13.60 -14.02 5.43
CA GLN A 261 13.31 -15.37 4.97
C GLN A 261 14.54 -16.24 5.09
N SER A 262 14.38 -17.46 5.59
CA SER A 262 15.47 -18.44 5.64
C SER A 262 14.93 -19.87 5.55
N ILE A 263 15.77 -20.76 5.03
CA ILE A 263 15.59 -22.19 5.08
C ILE A 263 16.83 -22.80 5.75
N GLU A 264 16.59 -23.58 6.78
CA GLU A 264 17.61 -24.31 7.51
C GLU A 264 17.38 -25.81 7.33
N VAL A 265 18.43 -26.54 6.94
CA VAL A 265 18.37 -28.00 6.82
C VAL A 265 18.64 -28.61 8.18
N LYS A 266 17.87 -29.62 8.53
CA LYS A 266 17.95 -30.34 9.80
C LYS A 266 17.89 -31.85 9.59
N PRO A 267 18.51 -32.61 10.49
CA PRO A 267 18.33 -34.06 10.49
C PRO A 267 16.90 -34.46 10.87
N ASP A 268 16.41 -35.54 10.27
CA ASP A 268 15.18 -36.21 10.66
C ASP A 268 15.38 -37.13 11.89
N SER A 269 14.38 -37.97 12.20
CA SER A 269 14.43 -38.90 13.31
C SER A 269 15.54 -39.98 13.20
N ASP A 270 15.99 -40.27 11.99
CA ASP A 270 17.01 -41.25 11.67
C ASP A 270 18.40 -40.61 11.55
N GLY A 271 18.50 -39.28 11.70
CA GLY A 271 19.72 -38.49 11.64
C GLY A 271 20.12 -38.11 10.22
N GLU A 272 19.23 -38.26 9.25
CA GLU A 272 19.45 -37.91 7.86
C GLU A 272 19.04 -36.47 7.57
N GLU A 273 19.83 -35.69 6.84
CA GLU A 273 19.58 -34.30 6.47
C GLU A 273 18.45 -34.19 5.42
N ARG A 274 17.21 -34.29 5.89
CA ARG A 274 15.99 -34.37 5.06
C ARG A 274 14.90 -33.38 5.42
N VAL A 275 15.01 -32.72 6.56
CA VAL A 275 14.02 -31.75 7.03
C VAL A 275 14.47 -30.34 6.73
N MET A 276 13.60 -29.53 6.14
CA MET A 276 13.82 -28.12 5.90
C MET A 276 12.90 -27.30 6.80
N SER A 277 13.49 -26.50 7.68
CA SER A 277 12.76 -25.54 8.52
C SER A 277 12.68 -24.24 7.76
N VAL A 278 11.47 -23.88 7.34
CA VAL A 278 11.16 -22.63 6.63
C VAL A 278 10.76 -21.58 7.65
N ASP A 279 11.38 -20.41 7.60
CA ASP A 279 11.12 -19.30 8.52
C ASP A 279 10.94 -18.00 7.72
N THR A 280 9.78 -17.38 7.88
CA THR A 280 9.45 -16.12 7.19
C THR A 280 8.88 -15.14 8.18
N VAL A 281 9.43 -13.93 8.21
CA VAL A 281 8.94 -12.82 9.04
C VAL A 281 8.38 -11.75 8.12
N LEU A 282 7.12 -11.38 8.34
CA LEU A 282 6.41 -10.33 7.61
C LEU A 282 6.11 -9.17 8.56
N GLU A 283 6.33 -7.94 8.11
CA GLU A 283 5.79 -6.74 8.76
C GLU A 283 4.43 -6.41 8.14
N LEU A 284 3.44 -6.14 8.99
CA LEU A 284 2.12 -5.65 8.61
C LEU A 284 1.99 -4.17 8.97
N ASP A 285 1.61 -3.31 8.03
CA ASP A 285 1.21 -1.93 8.26
C ASP A 285 -0.32 -1.86 8.21
N MET A 286 -0.94 -1.80 9.39
CA MET A 286 -2.38 -1.90 9.60
C MET A 286 -3.00 -0.53 9.79
N LYS A 287 -3.80 -0.10 8.82
CA LYS A 287 -4.64 1.10 8.87
C LYS A 287 -6.09 0.65 8.75
N LEU A 288 -6.86 0.81 9.82
CA LEU A 288 -8.25 0.37 9.89
C LEU A 288 -9.15 1.58 10.07
N TYR A 289 -10.10 1.72 9.18
CA TYR A 289 -11.01 2.83 9.12
C TYR A 289 -12.43 2.42 9.48
N ARG A 290 -13.22 3.38 9.99
CA ARG A 290 -14.65 3.27 10.15
C ARG A 290 -15.34 4.47 9.51
N GLU A 291 -16.44 4.24 8.81
CA GLU A 291 -17.29 5.31 8.31
C GLU A 291 -18.25 5.73 9.41
N GLU A 292 -18.25 7.02 9.77
CA GLU A 292 -19.08 7.60 10.83
C GLU A 292 -19.90 8.74 10.27
N GLU A 293 -21.20 8.83 10.69
CA GLU A 293 -22.08 9.93 10.32
C GLU A 293 -21.97 11.06 11.34
N HIS A 294 -21.70 12.27 10.88
CA HIS A 294 -21.62 13.49 11.70
C HIS A 294 -22.61 14.54 11.22
N ASP A 295 -23.19 15.25 12.16
CA ASP A 295 -24.12 16.37 11.89
C ASP A 295 -23.34 17.70 11.90
N LEU A 296 -22.65 17.99 10.80
CA LEU A 296 -21.71 19.11 10.67
C LEU A 296 -22.44 20.46 10.59
N ILE A 297 -22.02 21.41 11.43
CA ILE A 297 -22.48 22.81 11.33
C ILE A 297 -21.74 23.52 10.21
N LEU A 298 -22.51 23.96 9.20
CA LEU A 298 -21.98 24.67 8.03
C LEU A 298 -22.02 26.18 8.18
N ASP A 299 -23.04 26.72 8.85
CA ASP A 299 -23.21 28.16 9.04
C ASP A 299 -24.08 28.44 10.28
N VAL A 300 -23.93 29.63 10.83
CA VAL A 300 -24.68 30.09 11.99
C VAL A 300 -25.05 31.56 11.84
N TYR A 301 -26.22 31.95 12.32
CA TYR A 301 -26.59 33.36 12.48
C TYR A 301 -27.58 33.53 13.63
N SER A 302 -27.80 34.76 14.06
CA SER A 302 -28.82 35.14 15.04
C SER A 302 -29.54 36.41 14.60
N PRO A 303 -30.88 36.51 14.78
CA PRO A 303 -31.58 37.77 14.59
C PRO A 303 -31.24 38.84 15.65
N LEU A 304 -30.64 38.43 16.78
CA LEU A 304 -30.39 39.30 17.95
C LEU A 304 -28.94 39.83 18.04
N LYS A 305 -28.02 39.19 17.36
CA LYS A 305 -26.59 39.55 17.35
C LYS A 305 -25.90 39.13 16.05
N GLU A 306 -24.84 39.82 15.70
CA GLU A 306 -24.03 39.44 14.53
C GLU A 306 -23.13 38.26 14.92
N CYS A 307 -23.27 37.14 14.18
CA CYS A 307 -22.44 35.95 14.34
C CYS A 307 -21.50 35.85 13.13
N ILE A 308 -20.20 35.90 13.39
CA ILE A 308 -19.17 35.80 12.36
C ILE A 308 -18.44 34.47 12.54
N PRO A 309 -18.75 33.43 11.74
CA PRO A 309 -18.04 32.16 11.78
C PRO A 309 -16.61 32.33 11.28
N GLN A 310 -15.66 31.84 12.06
CA GLN A 310 -14.24 31.77 11.73
C GLN A 310 -13.84 30.32 11.61
N GLY A 311 -13.11 29.96 10.58
CA GLY A 311 -12.68 28.59 10.33
C GLY A 311 -11.54 28.52 9.33
N LYS A 312 -11.21 27.32 8.93
CA LYS A 312 -10.27 27.04 7.87
C LYS A 312 -10.83 25.97 6.94
N GLU A 313 -10.42 26.03 5.70
CA GLU A 313 -10.73 25.01 4.73
C GLU A 313 -9.97 23.71 5.06
N MET A 314 -10.69 22.62 5.04
CA MET A 314 -10.16 21.27 5.31
C MET A 314 -10.77 20.28 4.34
N CYS A 315 -9.98 19.29 3.92
CA CYS A 315 -10.49 18.15 3.18
C CYS A 315 -11.17 17.17 4.13
N LEU A 316 -12.43 16.84 3.86
CA LEU A 316 -13.19 15.81 4.54
C LEU A 316 -13.19 14.56 3.66
N GLU A 317 -12.69 13.45 4.20
CA GLU A 317 -12.55 12.18 3.47
C GLU A 317 -13.75 11.28 3.74
N SER A 318 -14.39 10.80 2.69
CA SER A 318 -15.44 9.79 2.73
C SER A 318 -15.09 8.59 1.87
N LEU A 319 -15.64 7.42 2.18
CA LEU A 319 -15.45 6.24 1.33
C LEU A 319 -16.15 6.44 -0.02
N LEU A 320 -15.41 6.36 -1.11
CA LEU A 320 -16.01 6.31 -2.44
C LEU A 320 -16.24 4.85 -2.85
N VAL A 321 -15.17 4.04 -2.86
CA VAL A 321 -15.26 2.62 -3.21
C VAL A 321 -14.06 1.85 -2.65
N ARG A 322 -14.27 0.58 -2.34
CA ARG A 322 -13.25 -0.44 -2.22
C ARG A 322 -13.49 -1.47 -3.31
N ASN A 323 -12.46 -1.76 -4.10
CA ASN A 323 -12.55 -2.72 -5.20
C ASN A 323 -11.35 -3.66 -5.19
N ASP A 324 -11.63 -4.97 -5.27
CA ASP A 324 -10.66 -6.04 -5.38
C ASP A 324 -10.74 -6.60 -6.81
N SER A 325 -9.82 -6.19 -7.68
CA SER A 325 -9.81 -6.52 -9.10
C SER A 325 -8.68 -7.50 -9.44
N LYS A 326 -8.89 -8.30 -10.49
CA LYS A 326 -7.89 -9.27 -10.98
C LYS A 326 -7.57 -9.04 -12.45
N CYS A 327 -6.31 -8.80 -12.74
CA CYS A 327 -5.79 -8.72 -14.09
C CYS A 327 -5.13 -10.04 -14.47
N ARG A 328 -5.53 -10.61 -15.61
CA ARG A 328 -4.92 -11.82 -16.17
C ARG A 328 -4.11 -11.46 -17.39
N VAL A 329 -2.86 -11.88 -17.40
CA VAL A 329 -1.95 -11.67 -18.52
C VAL A 329 -1.33 -13.00 -18.94
N SER A 330 -1.02 -13.12 -20.22
CA SER A 330 -0.26 -14.23 -20.76
C SER A 330 0.66 -13.74 -21.87
N ASP A 331 1.84 -14.35 -21.94
CA ASP A 331 2.81 -14.05 -22.99
C ASP A 331 3.65 -15.30 -23.28
N ARG A 332 4.49 -15.23 -24.31
CA ARG A 332 5.40 -16.28 -24.72
C ARG A 332 6.83 -15.78 -24.71
N ILE A 333 7.69 -16.59 -24.16
CA ILE A 333 9.12 -16.31 -24.10
C ILE A 333 9.82 -17.27 -25.07
N GLU A 334 10.41 -16.71 -26.12
CA GLU A 334 11.26 -17.43 -27.05
C GLU A 334 12.70 -17.45 -26.54
N LEU A 335 13.32 -18.63 -26.47
CA LEU A 335 14.71 -18.78 -26.08
C LEU A 335 15.63 -18.49 -27.26
N LYS A 336 16.76 -17.84 -26.96
CA LYS A 336 17.85 -17.67 -27.92
C LYS A 336 18.59 -18.99 -28.12
N GLU A 337 19.14 -19.23 -29.29
CA GLU A 337 19.93 -20.44 -29.59
C GLU A 337 21.07 -20.69 -28.57
N SER A 338 21.67 -19.62 -28.02
CA SER A 338 22.71 -19.69 -26.99
C SER A 338 22.24 -20.15 -25.62
N GLN A 339 20.93 -20.23 -25.38
CA GLN A 339 20.33 -20.56 -24.08
C GLN A 339 19.99 -22.06 -23.94
N GLY A 340 20.30 -22.87 -24.97
CA GLY A 340 20.02 -24.32 -24.98
C GLY A 340 18.53 -24.63 -25.12
N LYS A 341 18.22 -25.90 -25.38
CA LYS A 341 16.86 -26.39 -25.51
C LYS A 341 16.30 -26.83 -24.16
N ILE A 342 15.07 -26.43 -23.86
CA ILE A 342 14.39 -26.82 -22.64
C ILE A 342 14.09 -28.31 -22.66
N LEU A 343 14.46 -29.02 -21.60
CA LEU A 343 13.95 -30.35 -21.29
C LEU A 343 12.85 -30.30 -20.24
N GLN A 344 13.05 -29.47 -19.20
CA GLN A 344 12.09 -29.33 -18.11
C GLN A 344 12.24 -27.96 -17.46
N ILE A 345 11.12 -27.32 -17.14
CA ILE A 345 11.09 -26.15 -16.28
C ILE A 345 11.18 -26.62 -14.82
N CYS A 346 12.12 -26.06 -14.06
CA CYS A 346 12.33 -26.40 -12.66
C CYS A 346 11.58 -25.47 -11.73
N HIS A 347 11.65 -24.16 -12.03
CA HIS A 347 11.05 -23.12 -11.17
C HIS A 347 10.75 -21.86 -11.95
N SER A 348 9.73 -21.14 -11.48
CA SER A 348 9.36 -19.83 -12.01
C SER A 348 9.00 -18.90 -10.87
N GLN A 349 9.77 -17.83 -10.76
CA GLN A 349 9.55 -16.76 -9.79
C GLN A 349 9.13 -15.48 -10.52
N GLY A 350 8.24 -14.69 -9.91
CA GLY A 350 7.79 -13.44 -10.50
C GLY A 350 7.49 -12.36 -9.46
N ARG A 351 7.53 -11.11 -9.91
CA ARG A 351 7.10 -9.94 -9.13
C ARG A 351 6.32 -8.99 -10.01
N VAL A 352 5.34 -8.30 -9.42
CA VAL A 352 4.57 -7.24 -10.08
C VAL A 352 5.16 -5.88 -9.70
N LYS A 353 5.29 -5.02 -10.68
CA LYS A 353 5.59 -3.60 -10.50
C LYS A 353 4.54 -2.76 -11.23
N VAL A 354 3.83 -1.93 -10.47
CA VAL A 354 2.99 -0.88 -11.06
C VAL A 354 3.90 0.32 -11.34
N GLU A 355 3.99 0.70 -12.61
CA GLU A 355 4.85 1.81 -13.04
C GLU A 355 4.10 3.13 -13.04
N LYS A 356 2.81 3.08 -13.40
CA LYS A 356 1.99 4.27 -13.54
C LYS A 356 0.54 4.01 -13.17
N THR A 357 -0.04 4.97 -12.47
CA THR A 357 -1.49 5.03 -12.24
C THR A 357 -2.06 6.32 -12.79
N LYS A 358 -3.26 6.27 -13.34
CA LYS A 358 -3.98 7.42 -13.86
C LYS A 358 -5.46 7.30 -13.56
N ILE A 359 -6.07 8.37 -13.07
CA ILE A 359 -7.53 8.47 -12.98
C ILE A 359 -8.09 8.60 -14.39
N VAL A 360 -9.04 7.75 -14.71
CA VAL A 360 -9.80 7.73 -15.97
C VAL A 360 -11.29 7.83 -15.67
N GLU A 361 -12.13 7.90 -16.70
CA GLU A 361 -13.57 7.94 -16.51
C GLU A 361 -14.05 6.68 -15.75
N ASN A 362 -14.64 6.88 -14.57
CA ASN A 362 -15.15 5.84 -13.68
C ASN A 362 -14.13 4.76 -13.24
N GLY A 363 -12.83 5.10 -13.19
CA GLY A 363 -11.84 4.12 -12.77
C GLY A 363 -10.42 4.64 -12.60
N ILE A 364 -9.54 3.71 -12.23
CA ILE A 364 -8.11 3.90 -12.11
C ILE A 364 -7.43 2.96 -13.10
N GLN A 365 -6.77 3.52 -14.10
CA GLN A 365 -5.89 2.74 -14.97
C GLN A 365 -4.57 2.52 -14.24
N ALA A 366 -4.18 1.25 -14.10
CA ALA A 366 -2.89 0.80 -13.59
C ALA A 366 -2.11 0.13 -14.72
N ASP A 367 -0.98 0.73 -15.07
CA ASP A 367 -0.02 0.20 -16.04
C ASP A 367 1.21 -0.30 -15.30
N GLY A 368 1.71 -1.47 -15.69
CA GLY A 368 2.86 -2.05 -15.00
C GLY A 368 3.46 -3.24 -15.75
N ILE A 369 4.38 -3.91 -15.08
CA ILE A 369 5.13 -5.05 -15.63
C ILE A 369 5.14 -6.20 -14.61
N VAL A 370 4.93 -7.41 -15.09
CA VAL A 370 5.27 -8.64 -14.37
C VAL A 370 6.68 -9.04 -14.80
N PHE A 371 7.63 -8.91 -13.89
CA PHE A 371 8.98 -9.45 -14.05
C PHE A 371 8.97 -10.91 -13.65
N MET A 372 9.67 -11.75 -14.41
CA MET A 372 9.78 -13.16 -14.07
C MET A 372 11.17 -13.69 -14.37
N LYS A 373 11.54 -14.73 -13.63
CA LYS A 373 12.76 -15.50 -13.83
C LYS A 373 12.41 -16.98 -13.84
N ILE A 374 12.81 -17.68 -14.89
CA ILE A 374 12.47 -19.09 -15.11
C ILE A 374 13.75 -19.89 -15.14
N LEU A 375 13.89 -20.86 -14.23
CA LEU A 375 14.98 -21.81 -14.16
C LEU A 375 14.55 -23.11 -14.84
N TYR A 376 15.37 -23.61 -15.75
CA TYR A 376 15.06 -24.84 -16.50
C TYR A 376 16.30 -25.70 -16.76
N ILE A 377 16.09 -26.97 -17.01
CA ILE A 377 17.09 -27.95 -17.43
C ILE A 377 17.20 -27.97 -18.94
N THR A 378 18.42 -28.09 -19.42
CA THR A 378 18.74 -28.26 -20.84
C THR A 378 19.31 -29.66 -21.10
N GLY A 379 19.31 -30.08 -22.38
CA GLY A 379 19.94 -31.34 -22.82
C GLY A 379 21.45 -31.25 -23.04
N ASN A 380 22.10 -30.19 -22.57
CA ASN A 380 23.53 -29.99 -22.71
C ASN A 380 24.23 -30.32 -21.39
N ASP A 381 25.06 -31.34 -21.35
CA ASP A 381 25.79 -31.79 -20.16
C ASP A 381 26.76 -30.72 -19.63
N GLU A 382 27.27 -29.84 -20.50
CA GLU A 382 28.11 -28.71 -20.09
C GLU A 382 27.32 -27.56 -19.47
N MET A 383 26.01 -27.49 -19.76
CA MET A 383 25.10 -26.45 -19.29
C MET A 383 23.77 -27.04 -18.83
N PRO A 384 23.75 -27.87 -17.80
CA PRO A 384 22.54 -28.61 -17.40
C PRO A 384 21.42 -27.69 -16.90
N PHE A 385 21.77 -26.51 -16.36
CA PHE A 385 20.82 -25.51 -15.89
C PHE A 385 21.01 -24.16 -16.56
N TYR A 386 19.90 -23.55 -16.88
CA TYR A 386 19.85 -22.20 -17.44
C TYR A 386 18.71 -21.39 -16.82
N SER A 387 18.85 -20.07 -16.82
CA SER A 387 17.80 -19.15 -16.40
C SER A 387 17.48 -18.15 -17.51
N VAL A 388 16.22 -17.85 -17.70
CA VAL A 388 15.75 -16.79 -18.58
C VAL A 388 14.92 -15.78 -17.80
N ASP A 389 15.17 -14.50 -18.04
CA ASP A 389 14.36 -13.39 -17.53
C ASP A 389 13.30 -13.02 -18.57
N GLY A 390 12.10 -12.73 -18.09
CA GLY A 390 10.98 -12.28 -18.90
C GLY A 390 10.26 -11.09 -18.27
N MET A 391 9.57 -10.33 -19.12
CA MET A 391 8.77 -9.17 -18.72
C MET A 391 7.46 -9.16 -19.47
N ILE A 392 6.34 -9.17 -18.76
CA ILE A 392 5.00 -9.06 -19.36
C ILE A 392 4.39 -7.72 -18.94
N PRO A 393 4.20 -6.78 -19.87
CA PRO A 393 3.47 -5.55 -19.57
C PRO A 393 1.99 -5.84 -19.36
N PHE A 394 1.37 -5.09 -18.46
CA PHE A 394 -0.07 -5.11 -18.27
C PHE A 394 -0.65 -3.70 -18.17
N SER A 395 -1.90 -3.58 -18.58
CA SER A 395 -2.74 -2.40 -18.38
C SER A 395 -4.11 -2.86 -17.93
N HIS A 396 -4.60 -2.35 -16.81
CA HIS A 396 -5.89 -2.74 -16.26
C HIS A 396 -6.62 -1.53 -15.70
N ILE A 397 -7.94 -1.46 -15.93
CA ILE A 397 -8.79 -0.43 -15.36
C ILE A 397 -9.54 -1.03 -14.18
N ILE A 398 -9.29 -0.49 -12.99
CA ILE A 398 -9.99 -0.83 -11.76
C ILE A 398 -11.20 0.08 -11.67
N GLU A 399 -12.39 -0.49 -11.59
CA GLU A 399 -13.65 0.29 -11.53
C GLU A 399 -13.74 1.10 -10.24
N ALA A 400 -13.97 2.39 -10.38
CA ALA A 400 -14.19 3.34 -9.28
C ALA A 400 -15.15 4.44 -9.74
N ASN A 401 -16.45 4.14 -9.70
CA ASN A 401 -17.48 5.07 -10.16
C ASN A 401 -17.50 6.35 -9.32
N GLY A 402 -17.48 7.50 -9.99
CA GLY A 402 -17.50 8.80 -9.35
C GLY A 402 -16.13 9.34 -8.91
N ILE A 403 -15.04 8.61 -9.22
CA ILE A 403 -13.68 9.10 -8.96
C ILE A 403 -13.38 10.37 -9.75
N ASN A 404 -12.65 11.30 -9.13
CA ASN A 404 -12.21 12.55 -9.73
C ASN A 404 -10.76 12.88 -9.31
N GLU A 405 -10.23 14.01 -9.79
CA GLU A 405 -8.84 14.40 -9.52
C GLU A 405 -8.54 14.72 -8.04
N ASP A 406 -9.58 15.06 -7.26
CA ASP A 406 -9.46 15.31 -5.81
C ASP A 406 -9.54 14.02 -4.99
N SER A 407 -9.84 12.88 -5.60
CA SER A 407 -9.93 11.59 -4.91
C SER A 407 -8.54 11.08 -4.52
N ILE A 408 -8.45 10.51 -3.32
CA ILE A 408 -7.25 9.86 -2.80
C ILE A 408 -7.45 8.35 -2.95
N PHE A 409 -6.45 7.65 -3.47
CA PHE A 409 -6.54 6.19 -3.57
C PHE A 409 -5.26 5.49 -3.09
N PHE A 410 -5.46 4.30 -2.53
CA PHE A 410 -4.41 3.40 -2.08
C PHE A 410 -4.51 2.12 -2.91
N LEU A 411 -3.52 1.88 -3.76
CA LEU A 411 -3.45 0.69 -4.62
C LEU A 411 -2.41 -0.27 -4.08
N GLN A 412 -2.81 -1.54 -3.94
CA GLN A 412 -1.93 -2.67 -3.67
C GLN A 412 -1.98 -3.62 -4.87
N ALA A 413 -0.82 -4.05 -5.32
CA ALA A 413 -0.67 -4.94 -6.46
C ALA A 413 0.21 -6.12 -6.06
N ASP A 414 -0.35 -7.34 -6.15
CA ASP A 414 0.33 -8.56 -5.77
C ASP A 414 0.22 -9.62 -6.88
N LEU A 415 1.26 -10.44 -7.02
CA LEU A 415 1.24 -11.59 -7.91
C LEU A 415 0.51 -12.76 -7.22
N GLU A 416 -0.74 -12.98 -7.59
CA GLU A 416 -1.55 -14.05 -7.00
C GLU A 416 -1.15 -15.42 -7.54
N GLN A 417 -0.94 -15.52 -8.86
CA GLN A 417 -0.56 -16.76 -9.52
C GLN A 417 0.45 -16.50 -10.63
N LEU A 418 1.41 -17.39 -10.76
CA LEU A 418 2.33 -17.49 -11.88
C LEU A 418 2.38 -18.94 -12.33
N SER A 419 2.15 -19.19 -13.60
CA SER A 419 2.20 -20.51 -14.22
C SER A 419 3.02 -20.45 -15.49
N THR A 420 3.95 -21.36 -15.63
CA THR A 420 4.78 -21.52 -16.82
C THR A 420 4.64 -22.91 -17.38
N SER A 421 4.55 -23.02 -18.68
CA SER A 421 4.46 -24.29 -19.38
C SER A 421 5.31 -24.28 -20.65
N MET A 422 5.98 -25.37 -20.90
CA MET A 422 6.76 -25.56 -22.12
C MET A 422 5.79 -25.80 -23.30
N ILE A 423 5.84 -24.94 -24.32
CA ILE A 423 5.12 -25.17 -25.59
C ILE A 423 5.93 -26.13 -26.44
N ASP A 424 7.23 -25.83 -26.60
CA ASP A 424 8.20 -26.70 -27.22
C ASP A 424 9.59 -26.52 -26.58
N SER A 425 10.64 -27.05 -27.17
CA SER A 425 12.01 -26.98 -26.64
C SER A 425 12.62 -25.57 -26.63
N ASN A 426 11.98 -24.59 -27.25
CA ASN A 426 12.49 -23.23 -27.40
C ASN A 426 11.50 -22.15 -26.93
N GLU A 427 10.26 -22.52 -26.60
CA GLU A 427 9.19 -21.57 -26.28
C GLU A 427 8.49 -21.94 -24.96
N ILE A 428 8.35 -20.94 -24.08
CA ILE A 428 7.64 -21.05 -22.80
C ILE A 428 6.40 -20.16 -22.82
N GLU A 429 5.24 -20.73 -22.55
CA GLU A 429 4.03 -19.95 -22.25
C GLU A 429 4.03 -19.56 -20.77
N VAL A 430 3.78 -18.30 -20.51
CA VAL A 430 3.65 -17.75 -19.14
C VAL A 430 2.26 -17.17 -18.96
N LYS A 431 1.64 -17.50 -17.83
CA LYS A 431 0.34 -16.94 -17.41
C LYS A 431 0.48 -16.39 -16.01
N ALA A 432 0.04 -15.17 -15.80
CA ALA A 432 0.03 -14.54 -14.49
C ALA A 432 -1.34 -13.97 -14.14
N VAL A 433 -1.70 -14.06 -12.87
CA VAL A 433 -2.86 -13.39 -12.28
C VAL A 433 -2.35 -12.38 -11.26
N ILE A 434 -2.70 -11.13 -11.49
CA ILE A 434 -2.34 -9.99 -10.66
C ILE A 434 -3.58 -9.59 -9.87
N SER A 435 -3.47 -9.50 -8.56
CA SER A 435 -4.47 -8.89 -7.68
C SER A 435 -4.20 -7.39 -7.59
N LEU A 436 -5.22 -6.57 -7.84
CA LEU A 436 -5.17 -5.12 -7.80
C LEU A 436 -6.26 -4.62 -6.86
N ASN A 437 -5.90 -4.39 -5.60
CA ASN A 437 -6.82 -3.99 -4.55
C ASN A 437 -6.73 -2.48 -4.34
N VAL A 438 -7.85 -1.79 -4.40
CA VAL A 438 -7.88 -0.35 -4.24
C VAL A 438 -8.89 0.09 -3.19
N LEU A 439 -8.47 1.02 -2.34
CA LEU A 439 -9.33 1.81 -1.47
C LEU A 439 -9.34 3.24 -1.98
N VAL A 440 -10.50 3.77 -2.34
CA VAL A 440 -10.67 5.14 -2.86
C VAL A 440 -11.47 5.97 -1.88
N LEU A 441 -10.91 7.09 -1.50
CA LEU A 441 -11.56 8.11 -0.67
C LEU A 441 -11.87 9.33 -1.52
N GLN A 442 -13.06 9.85 -1.36
CA GLN A 442 -13.45 11.15 -1.92
C GLN A 442 -13.07 12.25 -0.94
N CYS A 443 -12.34 13.26 -1.40
CA CYS A 443 -12.01 14.45 -0.64
C CYS A 443 -12.97 15.59 -1.01
N GLU A 444 -13.67 16.13 -0.03
CA GLU A 444 -14.50 17.32 -0.19
C GLU A 444 -13.94 18.46 0.65
N ASN A 445 -13.41 19.50 -0.01
CA ASN A 445 -12.92 20.69 0.67
C ASN A 445 -14.08 21.50 1.24
N ARG A 446 -14.06 21.72 2.55
CA ARG A 446 -15.09 22.49 3.27
C ARG A 446 -14.49 23.41 4.31
N MET A 447 -15.14 24.57 4.48
CA MET A 447 -14.86 25.48 5.59
C MET A 447 -15.37 24.87 6.89
N ILE A 448 -14.49 24.51 7.80
CA ILE A 448 -14.82 23.99 9.12
C ILE A 448 -14.74 25.11 10.13
N ILE A 449 -15.89 25.41 10.77
CA ILE A 449 -16.01 26.48 11.74
C ILE A 449 -15.27 26.06 13.02
N SER A 450 -14.25 26.83 13.37
CA SER A 450 -13.47 26.61 14.58
C SER A 450 -13.92 27.46 15.76
N LYS A 451 -14.49 28.64 15.47
CA LYS A 451 -14.98 29.64 16.44
C LYS A 451 -16.05 30.50 15.78
N VAL A 452 -16.98 31.01 16.57
CA VAL A 452 -17.94 32.04 16.15
C VAL A 452 -17.69 33.28 17.00
N GLU A 453 -17.37 34.39 16.34
CA GLU A 453 -17.23 35.69 16.98
C GLU A 453 -18.59 36.37 17.04
N GLU A 454 -18.93 36.93 18.18
CA GLU A 454 -20.18 37.63 18.40
C GLU A 454 -19.95 39.14 18.44
N ARG A 455 -20.78 39.89 17.78
CA ARG A 455 -20.80 41.35 17.82
C ARG A 455 -22.20 41.87 18.02
N PRO A 456 -22.36 43.07 18.61
CA PRO A 456 -23.64 43.75 18.60
C PRO A 456 -24.11 43.99 17.17
N LEU A 457 -25.43 43.95 16.97
CA LEU A 457 -26.01 44.29 15.67
C LEU A 457 -25.72 45.74 15.30
N ASP A 458 -25.49 46.00 14.00
CA ASP A 458 -25.45 47.33 13.45
C ASP A 458 -26.85 47.96 13.41
N MET A 459 -27.20 48.66 14.50
CA MET A 459 -28.52 49.23 14.66
C MET A 459 -28.85 50.33 13.62
N GLU A 460 -27.85 51.05 13.10
CA GLU A 460 -28.06 52.04 12.04
C GLU A 460 -28.52 51.38 10.74
N LYS A 461 -27.86 50.30 10.37
CA LYS A 461 -28.16 49.50 9.18
C LYS A 461 -29.55 48.84 9.32
N ILE A 462 -29.88 48.30 10.49
CA ILE A 462 -31.15 47.65 10.76
C ILE A 462 -32.30 48.67 10.74
N GLN A 463 -32.14 49.83 11.37
CA GLN A 463 -33.14 50.92 11.36
C GLN A 463 -33.41 51.45 9.95
N ALA A 464 -32.40 51.47 9.09
CA ALA A 464 -32.58 51.86 7.70
C ALA A 464 -33.36 50.86 6.84
N MET A 465 -33.52 49.59 7.31
CA MET A 465 -34.33 48.59 6.61
C MET A 465 -35.81 48.73 6.90
N PRO A 466 -36.71 48.56 5.89
CA PRO A 466 -38.15 48.56 6.12
C PRO A 466 -38.58 47.49 7.14
N GLY A 467 -39.59 47.80 7.96
CA GLY A 467 -40.14 46.83 8.94
C GLY A 467 -40.81 45.65 8.27
N ILE A 468 -41.41 45.85 7.08
CA ILE A 468 -42.05 44.83 6.26
C ILE A 468 -41.47 44.96 4.84
N THR A 469 -41.05 43.82 4.27
CA THR A 469 -40.49 43.76 2.91
C THR A 469 -41.11 42.63 2.13
N VAL A 470 -41.51 42.89 0.89
CA VAL A 470 -41.85 41.82 -0.05
C VAL A 470 -40.59 41.53 -0.89
N TYR A 471 -40.03 40.37 -0.73
CA TYR A 471 -38.85 39.93 -1.45
C TYR A 471 -39.25 38.89 -2.51
N VAL A 472 -38.83 39.11 -3.76
CA VAL A 472 -39.04 38.11 -4.82
C VAL A 472 -37.78 37.25 -4.93
N MET A 473 -37.93 35.96 -4.70
CA MET A 473 -36.85 35.00 -4.75
C MET A 473 -36.16 34.98 -6.12
N LYS A 474 -34.85 35.04 -6.12
CA LYS A 474 -34.01 34.92 -7.32
C LYS A 474 -33.52 33.48 -7.47
N ASN A 475 -33.05 33.18 -8.68
CA ASN A 475 -32.42 31.90 -8.90
C ASN A 475 -31.10 31.82 -8.10
N GLY A 476 -30.95 30.77 -7.29
CA GLY A 476 -29.80 30.56 -6.40
C GLY A 476 -29.96 31.08 -4.96
N ASP A 477 -31.07 31.81 -4.64
CA ASP A 477 -31.34 32.18 -3.26
C ASP A 477 -31.75 30.95 -2.44
N SER A 478 -31.35 30.90 -1.18
CA SER A 478 -31.87 29.95 -0.20
C SER A 478 -32.67 30.67 0.88
N MET A 479 -33.64 29.97 1.49
CA MET A 479 -34.40 30.50 2.63
C MET A 479 -33.46 30.90 3.78
N TRP A 480 -32.38 30.14 3.98
CA TRP A 480 -31.35 30.43 4.96
C TRP A 480 -30.68 31.80 4.72
N ASP A 481 -30.25 32.06 3.48
CA ASP A 481 -29.55 33.31 3.14
C ASP A 481 -30.49 34.52 3.24
N ILE A 482 -31.75 34.33 2.89
CA ILE A 482 -32.79 35.36 3.03
C ILE A 482 -33.04 35.65 4.51
N ALA A 483 -33.27 34.62 5.33
CA ALA A 483 -33.52 34.77 6.76
C ALA A 483 -32.34 35.47 7.45
N LYS A 484 -31.10 35.04 7.18
CA LYS A 484 -29.89 35.66 7.68
C LYS A 484 -29.75 37.13 7.29
N ARG A 485 -30.08 37.45 6.03
CA ARG A 485 -30.01 38.82 5.49
C ARG A 485 -31.02 39.77 6.08
N PHE A 486 -32.24 39.27 6.41
CA PHE A 486 -33.35 40.09 6.91
C PHE A 486 -33.53 39.99 8.42
N TYR A 487 -32.59 39.39 9.15
CA TYR A 487 -32.63 39.27 10.61
C TYR A 487 -33.90 38.60 11.17
N THR A 488 -34.33 37.53 10.50
CA THR A 488 -35.48 36.70 10.89
C THR A 488 -35.04 35.23 10.88
N THR A 489 -35.96 34.30 11.13
CA THR A 489 -35.69 32.85 11.02
C THR A 489 -36.41 32.24 9.83
N VAL A 490 -35.92 31.07 9.38
CA VAL A 490 -36.57 30.34 8.27
C VAL A 490 -37.97 29.93 8.66
N GLU A 491 -38.13 29.46 9.90
CA GLU A 491 -39.42 29.07 10.47
C GLU A 491 -40.42 30.24 10.41
N GLU A 492 -40.01 31.44 10.82
CA GLU A 492 -40.87 32.63 10.79
C GLU A 492 -41.27 33.06 9.38
N ILE A 493 -40.34 32.93 8.41
CA ILE A 493 -40.66 33.21 7.01
C ILE A 493 -41.71 32.18 6.52
N CYS A 494 -41.54 30.92 6.84
CA CYS A 494 -42.46 29.86 6.46
C CYS A 494 -43.83 30.06 7.09
N GLU A 495 -43.91 30.34 8.39
CA GLU A 495 -45.19 30.62 9.09
C GLU A 495 -45.93 31.84 8.52
N LEU A 496 -45.20 32.94 8.31
CA LEU A 496 -45.78 34.19 7.79
C LEU A 496 -46.34 34.08 6.38
N ASN A 497 -45.74 33.21 5.56
CA ASN A 497 -46.13 33.01 4.16
C ASN A 497 -46.96 31.73 3.94
N GLU A 498 -47.30 30.99 4.99
CA GLU A 498 -48.05 29.71 4.95
C GLU A 498 -47.35 28.69 4.02
N LEU A 499 -46.00 28.58 4.10
CA LEU A 499 -45.18 27.76 3.23
C LEU A 499 -44.48 26.61 3.97
N GLU A 500 -44.22 25.55 3.24
CA GLU A 500 -43.24 24.54 3.63
C GLU A 500 -41.87 24.88 3.00
N GLU A 501 -40.77 24.69 3.71
CA GLU A 501 -39.43 25.13 3.30
C GLU A 501 -38.99 24.54 1.94
N ASP A 502 -39.39 23.31 1.66
CA ASP A 502 -39.06 22.57 0.44
C ASP A 502 -39.91 22.95 -0.78
N ARG A 503 -40.95 23.81 -0.62
CA ARG A 503 -41.81 24.26 -1.71
C ARG A 503 -41.51 25.65 -2.24
N VAL A 504 -40.41 26.24 -1.83
CA VAL A 504 -40.03 27.59 -2.22
C VAL A 504 -39.31 27.57 -3.57
N VAL A 505 -39.80 28.35 -4.55
CA VAL A 505 -39.23 28.40 -5.91
C VAL A 505 -38.86 29.82 -6.33
N SER A 506 -37.93 29.92 -7.26
CA SER A 506 -37.52 31.21 -7.86
C SER A 506 -38.72 31.92 -8.48
N GLY A 507 -38.82 33.24 -8.27
CA GLY A 507 -39.92 34.10 -8.69
C GLY A 507 -41.06 34.22 -7.67
N MET A 508 -41.03 33.48 -6.57
CA MET A 508 -42.03 33.53 -5.51
C MET A 508 -41.86 34.79 -4.66
N PRO A 509 -42.92 35.57 -4.39
CA PRO A 509 -42.87 36.68 -3.46
C PRO A 509 -42.94 36.16 -2.03
N LEU A 510 -42.02 36.59 -1.17
CA LEU A 510 -41.98 36.30 0.26
C LEU A 510 -42.23 37.58 1.06
N LEU A 511 -43.19 37.52 1.98
CA LEU A 511 -43.40 38.55 2.98
C LEU A 511 -42.39 38.34 4.12
N LEU A 512 -41.58 39.34 4.39
CA LEU A 512 -40.56 39.33 5.42
C LEU A 512 -40.85 40.42 6.46
N VAL A 513 -40.81 40.08 7.73
CA VAL A 513 -40.98 41.02 8.84
C VAL A 513 -39.72 41.04 9.66
N LYS A 514 -39.17 42.21 9.85
CA LYS A 514 -37.99 42.45 10.68
C LYS A 514 -38.35 42.35 12.17
N LYS A 515 -37.66 41.52 12.92
CA LYS A 515 -37.94 41.21 14.33
C LYS A 515 -37.12 42.00 15.34
N VAL A 516 -36.33 42.97 14.91
CA VAL A 516 -35.54 43.76 15.86
C VAL A 516 -36.40 44.81 16.54
N GLU A 517 -36.79 44.55 17.77
CA GLU A 517 -37.36 45.55 18.67
C GLU A 517 -36.23 46.50 19.11
N GLY A 518 -36.46 47.78 18.93
CA GLY A 518 -35.51 48.84 19.26
C GLY A 518 -35.36 49.07 20.75
#